data_d214b620fdcc8d38ed9d3dd89e6b4ad4
#
_entry.id   d214b620fdcc8d38ed9d3dd89e6b4ad4
#
_cell.length_a   1.000
_cell.length_b   1.000
_cell.length_c   1.000
_cell.angle_alpha   90.00
_cell.angle_beta   90.00
_cell.angle_gamma   90.00
#
_symmetry.space_group_name_H-M   'P 1'
#
loop_
_entity.id
_entity.type
_entity.pdbx_description
1 polymer ?
#
loop_
_entity_poly.entity_id
_entity_poly.type
_entity_poly.pdbx_seq_one_letter_code
_entity_poly.pdbx_strand_id
1 'polypeptide(L)'
;MQTPSPPRILRREPLPAEKHGGAPCKDSVWVTDRTALPSIRLYCWPRPPASGMGSAGLARLHGLFAAYKPPGLKWKHLRDIVELQLLKGLNAGKPPAPEQRVRFLLGPMEGREEKELTLTATSVPTLTDHLLVRGPAFTSLKIGVGHRLDAQASGVLVLGVGRGRSLLTDMYNAHLTKDYTVRGLLGKATDDFCEDGRLVEKTTYDHVTREKLDRILALIQGSHQKALVLYSNLDLQTQEAYEMAVTGLIRPMNKSPMLITGIRCLHFAPPEFLLEVQCMHETQKQLRRLVHEIGLELKTTAVCSQVRRTRDGFFTLDDALLRTQWDLHSIQDAIQAAAPRVAAELEKSLRPWLGPEQLPGSGQHRDSEGPSSALKGQAGGAVGG
;
A
#
# COMPACT_ATOMS: atom_id res chain seq x y z
N MET A 1 45.29 -43.13 0.32
CA MET A 1 45.23 -41.68 0.21
C MET A 1 43.98 -41.22 0.92
N GLN A 2 44.16 -40.70 2.15
CA GLN A 2 43.09 -40.27 3.03
C GLN A 2 42.77 -38.84 2.76
N THR A 3 41.51 -38.51 2.58
CA THR A 3 40.97 -37.14 2.47
C THR A 3 40.75 -36.54 3.88
N PRO A 4 41.09 -35.30 4.14
CA PRO A 4 40.91 -34.70 5.46
C PRO A 4 39.47 -34.22 5.65
N SER A 5 38.95 -34.43 6.87
CA SER A 5 37.66 -33.99 7.36
C SER A 5 37.58 -32.46 7.61
N PRO A 6 36.44 -31.82 7.44
CA PRO A 6 36.29 -30.39 7.71
C PRO A 6 36.14 -30.08 9.23
N PRO A 7 36.50 -28.88 9.68
CA PRO A 7 36.53 -28.50 11.10
C PRO A 7 35.11 -28.31 11.69
N ARG A 8 34.97 -28.75 12.94
CA ARG A 8 33.77 -28.60 13.77
C ARG A 8 33.53 -27.13 14.12
N ILE A 9 32.34 -26.65 13.79
CA ILE A 9 31.81 -25.37 14.27
C ILE A 9 31.25 -25.56 15.67
N LEU A 10 31.85 -24.88 16.65
CA LEU A 10 31.37 -24.78 18.00
C LEU A 10 30.05 -24.00 18.08
N ARG A 11 28.99 -24.65 18.49
CA ARG A 11 27.73 -24.00 18.87
C ARG A 11 27.95 -23.17 20.15
N ARG A 12 27.67 -21.88 20.08
CA ARG A 12 27.49 -21.03 21.24
C ARG A 12 26.07 -21.22 21.79
N GLU A 13 25.96 -21.57 23.04
CA GLU A 13 24.71 -21.61 23.81
C GLU A 13 24.17 -20.19 24.04
N PRO A 14 22.84 -19.99 24.06
CA PRO A 14 22.23 -18.70 24.38
C PRO A 14 22.21 -18.48 25.89
N LEU A 15 22.66 -17.30 26.32
CA LEU A 15 22.52 -16.79 27.69
C LEU A 15 21.04 -16.47 28.00
N PRO A 16 20.62 -16.61 29.29
CA PRO A 16 19.23 -16.44 29.67
C PRO A 16 18.79 -14.97 29.67
N ALA A 17 17.53 -14.74 29.28
CA ALA A 17 16.87 -13.46 29.27
C ALA A 17 16.60 -12.95 30.69
N GLU A 18 17.19 -11.84 31.06
CA GLU A 18 16.78 -11.06 32.24
C GLU A 18 15.65 -10.10 31.88
N LYS A 19 14.56 -10.23 32.63
CA LYS A 19 13.42 -9.30 32.65
C LYS A 19 13.82 -8.05 33.44
N HIS A 20 13.84 -6.89 32.82
CA HIS A 20 13.79 -5.64 33.57
C HIS A 20 12.61 -4.77 33.11
N GLY A 21 11.76 -4.51 34.10
CA GLY A 21 10.64 -3.61 34.06
C GLY A 21 11.10 -2.15 33.96
N GLY A 22 10.25 -1.34 33.29
CA GLY A 22 10.54 0.06 33.07
C GLY A 22 10.39 0.94 34.30
N ALA A 23 11.28 1.93 34.40
CA ALA A 23 11.12 3.12 35.19
C ALA A 23 11.87 4.29 34.52
N PRO A 24 11.47 5.56 34.71
CA PRO A 24 11.91 6.68 33.89
C PRO A 24 13.33 7.11 34.18
N CYS A 25 14.10 7.42 33.17
CA CYS A 25 15.47 7.93 33.26
C CYS A 25 15.54 9.27 34.01
N LYS A 26 15.95 9.17 35.23
CA LYS A 26 16.71 10.17 35.98
C LYS A 26 18.08 9.57 36.12
N ASP A 27 19.08 10.04 35.39
CA ASP A 27 20.46 9.78 35.77
C ASP A 27 21.40 10.79 35.11
N SER A 28 21.86 11.67 35.99
CA SER A 28 23.09 12.41 35.86
C SER A 28 24.25 11.48 36.14
N VAL A 29 25.04 11.13 35.17
CA VAL A 29 26.28 10.40 35.34
C VAL A 29 27.34 11.34 35.88
N TRP A 30 27.79 11.10 37.14
CA TRP A 30 28.94 11.75 37.73
C TRP A 30 30.21 10.96 37.36
N VAL A 31 31.07 11.57 36.54
CA VAL A 31 32.44 11.10 36.39
C VAL A 31 33.30 11.92 37.31
N THR A 32 33.76 11.31 38.39
CA THR A 32 34.75 11.89 39.32
C THR A 32 36.13 11.46 38.86
N ASP A 33 36.84 12.32 38.16
CA ASP A 33 38.28 12.21 38.00
C ASP A 33 38.97 13.32 38.80
N ARG A 34 39.94 12.92 39.62
CA ARG A 34 40.64 13.76 40.58
C ARG A 34 41.82 14.47 39.94
N THR A 35 41.58 15.39 39.03
CA THR A 35 42.55 16.45 38.69
C THR A 35 41.78 17.68 38.23
N ALA A 36 42.00 18.76 38.97
CA ALA A 36 41.29 20.04 38.91
C ALA A 36 41.11 20.65 37.54
N LEU A 37 39.89 20.52 36.96
CA LEU A 37 39.35 21.42 35.97
C LEU A 37 37.84 21.62 36.24
N PRO A 38 37.27 22.83 36.07
CA PRO A 38 35.89 23.09 36.44
C PRO A 38 34.92 22.31 35.56
N SER A 39 33.96 21.65 36.21
CA SER A 39 32.92 20.81 35.62
C SER A 39 32.12 21.57 34.59
N ILE A 40 32.31 21.26 33.30
CA ILE A 40 31.46 21.75 32.23
C ILE A 40 30.16 20.94 32.24
N ARG A 41 29.07 21.52 32.74
CA ARG A 41 27.72 20.97 32.57
C ARG A 41 27.37 20.99 31.07
N LEU A 42 27.40 19.85 30.44
CA LEU A 42 26.75 19.65 29.11
C LEU A 42 25.25 19.65 29.31
N TYR A 43 24.61 20.82 29.10
CA TYR A 43 23.17 20.88 28.97
C TYR A 43 22.78 20.23 27.62
N CYS A 44 22.13 19.06 27.70
CA CYS A 44 21.36 18.56 26.57
C CYS A 44 20.20 19.52 26.33
N TRP A 45 20.39 20.46 25.39
CA TRP A 45 19.30 21.32 24.93
C TRP A 45 18.30 20.48 24.12
N PRO A 46 16.99 20.63 24.38
CA PRO A 46 15.99 20.01 23.51
C PRO A 46 16.19 20.53 22.10
N ARG A 47 16.32 19.63 21.13
CA ARG A 47 16.42 19.99 19.71
C ARG A 47 15.21 20.87 19.34
N PRO A 48 15.41 22.09 18.83
CA PRO A 48 14.32 22.83 18.24
C PRO A 48 13.77 22.01 17.05
N PRO A 49 12.45 22.02 16.80
CA PRO A 49 11.88 21.38 15.64
C PRO A 49 12.53 22.00 14.39
N ALA A 50 12.92 21.16 13.44
CA ALA A 50 13.49 21.56 12.18
C ALA A 50 12.45 22.40 11.40
N SER A 51 12.43 23.69 11.64
CA SER A 51 11.69 24.69 10.86
C SER A 51 12.53 25.03 9.63
N GLY A 52 12.17 24.44 8.50
CA GLY A 52 12.87 24.73 7.26
C GLY A 52 12.21 24.04 6.08
N MET A 53 12.52 24.43 4.89
CA MET A 53 11.97 24.03 3.57
C MET A 53 11.69 22.53 3.38
N GLY A 54 12.29 21.64 4.17
CA GLY A 54 11.99 20.20 4.15
C GLY A 54 10.59 19.81 4.61
N SER A 55 9.95 20.57 5.50
CA SER A 55 8.60 20.27 5.97
C SER A 55 7.53 20.51 4.90
N ALA A 56 7.71 21.51 4.04
CA ALA A 56 6.79 21.81 2.93
C ALA A 56 6.88 20.74 1.84
N GLY A 57 8.10 20.25 1.53
CA GLY A 57 8.30 19.14 0.59
C GLY A 57 7.66 17.83 1.09
N LEU A 58 7.80 17.54 2.38
CA LEU A 58 7.20 16.37 3.00
C LEU A 58 5.66 16.46 3.05
N ALA A 59 5.10 17.64 3.27
CA ALA A 59 3.65 17.86 3.31
C ALA A 59 2.96 17.48 1.99
N ARG A 60 3.61 17.73 0.85
CA ARG A 60 3.11 17.36 -0.49
C ARG A 60 3.22 15.88 -0.82
N LEU A 61 3.98 15.11 -0.03
CA LEU A 61 4.17 13.68 -0.24
C LEU A 61 3.11 12.80 0.44
N HIS A 62 2.11 13.39 1.11
CA HIS A 62 1.07 12.63 1.80
C HIS A 62 -0.03 12.20 0.84
N GLY A 63 -0.01 10.94 0.37
CA GLY A 63 -1.04 10.41 -0.51
C GLY A 63 -0.68 9.09 -1.17
N LEU A 64 -1.50 8.71 -2.15
CA LEU A 64 -1.32 7.52 -2.97
C LEU A 64 -0.82 7.90 -4.36
N PHE A 65 0.02 7.06 -4.93
CA PHE A 65 0.41 7.10 -6.33
C PHE A 65 0.66 5.71 -6.86
N ALA A 66 0.63 5.54 -8.17
CA ALA A 66 0.94 4.29 -8.84
C ALA A 66 2.35 4.32 -9.41
N ALA A 67 3.05 3.19 -9.32
CA ALA A 67 4.34 2.97 -9.97
C ALA A 67 4.27 1.72 -10.85
N TYR A 68 4.88 1.76 -12.02
CA TYR A 68 5.01 0.58 -12.86
C TYR A 68 6.10 -0.35 -12.32
N LYS A 69 5.70 -1.54 -11.91
CA LYS A 69 6.63 -2.60 -11.50
C LYS A 69 7.02 -3.44 -12.72
N PRO A 70 8.29 -3.47 -13.14
CA PRO A 70 8.75 -4.37 -14.19
C PRO A 70 8.81 -5.82 -13.70
N PRO A 71 8.75 -6.80 -14.63
CA PRO A 71 8.99 -8.20 -14.29
C PRO A 71 10.43 -8.40 -13.75
N GLY A 72 10.64 -9.42 -12.92
CA GLY A 72 11.92 -9.72 -12.29
C GLY A 72 12.24 -8.89 -11.04
N LEU A 73 11.66 -7.70 -10.86
CA LEU A 73 11.89 -6.86 -9.69
C LEU A 73 10.94 -7.23 -8.54
N LYS A 74 11.48 -7.50 -7.35
CA LYS A 74 10.67 -7.70 -6.14
C LYS A 74 10.06 -6.38 -5.70
N TRP A 75 8.79 -6.38 -5.27
CA TRP A 75 8.09 -5.17 -4.81
C TRP A 75 8.80 -4.46 -3.65
N LYS A 76 9.52 -5.21 -2.78
CA LYS A 76 10.33 -4.63 -1.70
C LYS A 76 11.45 -3.76 -2.26
N HIS A 77 12.20 -4.26 -3.24
CA HIS A 77 13.29 -3.50 -3.87
C HIS A 77 12.76 -2.24 -4.58
N LEU A 78 11.60 -2.33 -5.24
CA LEU A 78 10.97 -1.14 -5.84
C LEU A 78 10.69 -0.08 -4.77
N ARG A 79 10.04 -0.47 -3.66
CA ARG A 79 9.77 0.42 -2.53
C ARG A 79 11.04 1.08 -2.01
N ASP A 80 12.09 0.29 -1.80
CA ASP A 80 13.36 0.77 -1.24
C ASP A 80 14.07 1.75 -2.21
N ILE A 81 13.99 1.49 -3.52
CA ILE A 81 14.51 2.42 -4.55
C ILE A 81 13.73 3.74 -4.52
N VAL A 82 12.41 3.68 -4.46
CA VAL A 82 11.56 4.88 -4.38
C VAL A 82 11.87 5.66 -3.09
N GLU A 83 12.02 4.99 -1.95
CA GLU A 83 12.40 5.61 -0.69
C GLU A 83 13.74 6.37 -0.81
N LEU A 84 14.76 5.73 -1.37
CA LEU A 84 16.06 6.35 -1.57
C LEU A 84 15.99 7.58 -2.49
N GLN A 85 15.23 7.53 -3.58
CA GLN A 85 15.08 8.66 -4.49
C GLN A 85 14.33 9.83 -3.82
N LEU A 86 13.28 9.55 -3.06
CA LEU A 86 12.57 10.56 -2.30
C LEU A 86 13.43 11.19 -1.22
N LEU A 87 14.20 10.39 -0.47
CA LEU A 87 15.15 10.90 0.54
C LEU A 87 16.25 11.76 -0.11
N LYS A 88 16.77 11.35 -1.28
CA LYS A 88 17.73 12.14 -2.04
C LYS A 88 17.15 13.50 -2.44
N GLY A 89 15.90 13.52 -2.96
CA GLY A 89 15.21 14.75 -3.33
C GLY A 89 14.92 15.66 -2.13
N LEU A 90 14.44 15.10 -1.01
CA LEU A 90 14.16 15.85 0.22
C LEU A 90 15.41 16.46 0.86
N ASN A 91 16.55 15.77 0.78
CA ASN A 91 17.82 16.22 1.34
C ASN A 91 18.65 17.08 0.35
N ALA A 92 18.23 17.23 -0.91
CA ALA A 92 18.92 18.05 -1.91
C ALA A 92 18.73 19.57 -1.71
N GLY A 93 17.86 19.99 -0.78
CA GLY A 93 17.66 21.40 -0.43
C GLY A 93 18.95 22.05 0.04
N LYS A 94 19.11 23.36 -0.22
CA LYS A 94 20.26 24.13 0.26
C LYS A 94 20.35 24.00 1.78
N PRO A 95 21.54 23.69 2.32
CA PRO A 95 21.73 23.67 3.76
C PRO A 95 21.39 25.07 4.34
N PRO A 96 20.83 25.15 5.54
CA PRO A 96 20.62 26.44 6.19
C PRO A 96 21.95 27.18 6.32
N ALA A 97 21.90 28.50 6.21
CA ALA A 97 23.10 29.32 6.40
C ALA A 97 23.72 28.99 7.77
N PRO A 98 25.06 28.93 7.86
CA PRO A 98 25.72 28.63 9.12
C PRO A 98 25.34 29.68 10.18
N GLU A 99 24.93 29.20 11.36
CA GLU A 99 24.67 30.07 12.49
C GLU A 99 25.97 30.77 12.90
N GLN A 100 25.96 32.07 12.99
CA GLN A 100 27.13 32.84 13.40
C GLN A 100 27.06 33.09 14.89
N ARG A 101 28.16 32.76 15.59
CA ARG A 101 28.36 33.11 16.99
C ARG A 101 29.35 34.24 17.12
N VAL A 102 29.04 35.21 17.94
CA VAL A 102 29.95 36.25 18.32
C VAL A 102 30.99 35.71 19.30
N ARG A 103 32.25 35.78 18.91
CA ARG A 103 33.37 35.41 19.76
C ARG A 103 34.10 36.68 20.13
N PHE A 104 34.32 36.85 21.42
CA PHE A 104 35.10 37.96 21.92
C PHE A 104 36.57 37.52 22.02
N LEU A 105 37.43 38.20 21.30
CA LEU A 105 38.88 37.98 21.34
C LEU A 105 39.53 39.14 22.03
N LEU A 106 40.37 38.85 23.00
CA LEU A 106 41.26 39.83 23.62
C LEU A 106 42.51 39.90 22.75
N GLY A 107 42.80 41.05 22.18
CA GLY A 107 43.95 41.28 21.35
C GLY A 107 44.60 42.63 21.65
N PRO A 108 45.88 42.79 21.33
CA PRO A 108 46.55 44.11 21.42
C PRO A 108 45.98 45.07 20.38
N MET A 109 45.80 46.31 20.75
CA MET A 109 45.36 47.39 19.85
C MET A 109 46.44 47.69 18.81
N GLU A 110 46.10 47.53 17.51
CA GLU A 110 47.05 47.93 16.45
C GLU A 110 47.29 49.42 16.52
N GLY A 111 48.55 49.81 16.76
CA GLY A 111 49.01 51.23 16.61
C GLY A 111 49.41 51.99 17.89
N ARG A 112 49.45 51.33 19.08
CA ARG A 112 50.01 51.93 20.29
C ARG A 112 51.03 50.99 20.98
N GLU A 113 52.14 51.54 21.43
CA GLU A 113 53.22 50.80 22.13
C GLU A 113 52.81 50.34 23.56
N GLU A 114 51.66 50.72 24.05
CA GLU A 114 51.18 50.32 25.36
C GLU A 114 50.25 49.09 25.20
N LYS A 115 50.48 48.09 26.04
CA LYS A 115 49.77 46.80 26.08
C LYS A 115 48.29 46.94 26.53
N GLU A 116 47.52 47.82 25.96
CA GLU A 116 46.05 47.83 26.19
C GLU A 116 45.41 46.70 25.43
N LEU A 117 44.79 45.76 26.18
CA LEU A 117 44.03 44.66 25.61
C LEU A 117 42.63 45.15 25.30
N THR A 118 42.28 45.13 24.02
CA THR A 118 40.94 45.46 23.55
C THR A 118 40.12 44.19 23.30
N LEU A 119 38.84 44.22 23.67
CA LEU A 119 37.90 43.16 23.41
C LEU A 119 37.26 43.35 22.04
N THR A 120 37.66 42.52 21.07
CA THR A 120 37.12 42.60 19.72
C THR A 120 36.06 41.54 19.53
N ALA A 121 34.87 41.93 19.13
CA ALA A 121 33.80 41.02 18.79
C ALA A 121 33.93 40.54 17.33
N THR A 122 34.20 39.26 17.15
CA THR A 122 34.33 38.65 15.81
C THR A 122 33.21 37.64 15.60
N SER A 123 32.54 37.74 14.47
CA SER A 123 31.53 36.76 14.07
C SER A 123 32.19 35.54 13.45
N VAL A 124 31.99 34.37 14.04
CA VAL A 124 32.57 33.10 13.60
C VAL A 124 31.48 32.14 13.23
N PRO A 125 31.50 31.53 12.03
CA PRO A 125 30.52 30.51 11.67
C PRO A 125 30.68 29.28 12.54
N THR A 126 29.56 28.73 13.03
CA THR A 126 29.55 27.51 13.84
C THR A 126 29.30 26.30 12.97
N LEU A 127 29.97 25.18 13.27
CA LEU A 127 29.74 23.89 12.62
C LEU A 127 28.50 23.16 13.14
N THR A 128 27.78 23.73 14.13
CA THR A 128 26.67 23.04 14.81
C THR A 128 25.55 22.62 13.85
N ASP A 129 25.30 23.41 12.80
CA ASP A 129 24.30 23.14 11.80
C ASP A 129 24.87 22.64 10.46
N HIS A 130 26.18 22.35 10.43
CA HIS A 130 26.82 21.81 9.24
C HIS A 130 26.40 20.37 8.99
N LEU A 131 26.20 20.00 7.72
CA LEU A 131 25.75 18.66 7.30
C LEU A 131 26.63 17.52 7.85
N LEU A 132 27.95 17.74 8.00
CA LEU A 132 28.90 16.77 8.57
C LEU A 132 28.61 16.46 10.04
N VAL A 133 28.05 17.41 10.80
CA VAL A 133 27.74 17.24 12.24
C VAL A 133 26.30 16.80 12.44
N ARG A 134 25.38 17.39 11.69
CA ARG A 134 23.93 17.16 11.85
C ARG A 134 23.43 15.96 11.04
N GLY A 135 24.15 15.57 10.00
CA GLY A 135 23.73 14.55 9.04
C GLY A 135 22.55 15.02 8.18
N PRO A 136 21.97 14.13 7.37
CA PRO A 136 20.82 14.43 6.53
C PRO A 136 19.58 14.74 7.37
N ALA A 137 18.75 15.68 6.92
CA ALA A 137 17.51 16.06 7.61
C ALA A 137 16.48 14.90 7.69
N PHE A 138 16.43 14.10 6.62
CA PHE A 138 15.56 12.93 6.53
C PHE A 138 16.40 11.67 6.36
N THR A 139 16.30 10.74 7.31
CA THR A 139 17.04 9.47 7.31
C THR A 139 16.19 8.30 6.84
N SER A 140 14.87 8.37 6.97
CA SER A 140 13.93 7.33 6.54
C SER A 140 12.58 7.91 6.22
N LEU A 141 11.87 7.29 5.27
CA LEU A 141 10.53 7.66 4.88
C LEU A 141 9.64 6.40 4.91
N LYS A 142 8.53 6.47 5.63
CA LYS A 142 7.62 5.32 5.72
C LYS A 142 6.75 5.23 4.47
N ILE A 143 7.06 4.28 3.57
CA ILE A 143 6.27 3.99 2.38
C ILE A 143 5.47 2.71 2.58
N GLY A 144 4.16 2.79 2.42
CA GLY A 144 3.26 1.64 2.36
C GLY A 144 3.17 1.10 0.93
N VAL A 145 2.84 -0.17 0.80
CA VAL A 145 2.60 -0.82 -0.50
C VAL A 145 1.19 -1.40 -0.46
N GLY A 146 0.40 -1.14 -1.50
CA GLY A 146 -0.93 -1.69 -1.69
C GLY A 146 -0.92 -3.18 -2.02
N HIS A 147 -1.80 -3.62 -2.91
CA HIS A 147 -1.83 -5.03 -3.33
C HIS A 147 -0.50 -5.44 -3.96
N ARG A 148 0.19 -6.35 -3.29
CA ARG A 148 1.54 -6.77 -3.69
C ARG A 148 1.52 -7.52 -5.02
N LEU A 149 2.60 -7.37 -5.79
CA LEU A 149 2.89 -8.17 -6.97
C LEU A 149 4.11 -9.06 -6.68
N ASP A 150 4.09 -10.29 -7.14
CA ASP A 150 5.27 -11.17 -7.06
C ASP A 150 6.39 -10.71 -7.99
N ALA A 151 7.54 -11.38 -7.95
CA ALA A 151 8.70 -10.97 -8.74
C ALA A 151 8.44 -11.06 -10.24
N GLN A 152 7.79 -12.13 -10.69
CA GLN A 152 7.54 -12.42 -12.10
C GLN A 152 6.45 -11.52 -12.71
N ALA A 153 5.44 -11.14 -11.92
CA ALA A 153 4.37 -10.27 -12.40
C ALA A 153 4.84 -8.83 -12.61
N SER A 154 4.22 -8.14 -13.54
CA SER A 154 4.46 -6.72 -13.86
C SER A 154 3.20 -5.88 -13.71
N GLY A 155 3.32 -4.58 -13.88
CA GLY A 155 2.17 -3.66 -13.97
C GLY A 155 2.04 -2.69 -12.82
N VAL A 156 0.83 -2.21 -12.59
CA VAL A 156 0.48 -1.18 -11.62
C VAL A 156 0.74 -1.65 -10.19
N LEU A 157 1.53 -0.91 -9.44
CA LEU A 157 1.76 -1.10 -8.01
C LEU A 157 1.46 0.20 -7.27
N VAL A 158 0.43 0.19 -6.43
CA VAL A 158 0.04 1.37 -5.65
C VAL A 158 0.91 1.51 -4.42
N LEU A 159 1.44 2.70 -4.22
CA LEU A 159 2.27 3.07 -3.08
C LEU A 159 1.63 4.22 -2.31
N GLY A 160 1.82 4.22 -1.00
CA GLY A 160 1.32 5.28 -0.11
C GLY A 160 2.41 5.86 0.75
N VAL A 161 2.56 7.18 0.73
CA VAL A 161 3.55 7.91 1.53
C VAL A 161 2.87 8.67 2.66
N GLY A 162 3.45 8.67 3.82
CA GLY A 162 2.94 9.37 5.00
C GLY A 162 1.51 8.98 5.36
N ARG A 163 0.56 9.92 5.29
CA ARG A 163 -0.89 9.67 5.51
C ARG A 163 -1.50 8.75 4.45
N GLY A 164 -0.90 8.63 3.27
CA GLY A 164 -1.33 7.69 2.23
C GLY A 164 -1.32 6.23 2.67
N ARG A 165 -0.63 5.89 3.75
CA ARG A 165 -0.65 4.52 4.30
C ARG A 165 -2.01 4.12 4.87
N SER A 166 -2.76 5.05 5.48
CA SER A 166 -4.15 4.78 5.93
C SER A 166 -5.06 4.57 4.73
N LEU A 167 -4.92 5.40 3.68
CA LEU A 167 -5.70 5.26 2.44
C LEU A 167 -5.48 3.90 1.74
N LEU A 168 -4.30 3.27 1.90
CA LEU A 168 -4.09 1.90 1.43
C LEU A 168 -4.97 0.90 2.18
N THR A 169 -5.19 1.08 3.48
CA THR A 169 -6.08 0.23 4.26
C THR A 169 -7.52 0.40 3.81
N ASP A 170 -7.93 1.65 3.54
CA ASP A 170 -9.27 1.94 3.01
C ASP A 170 -9.46 1.32 1.63
N MET A 171 -8.44 1.37 0.77
CA MET A 171 -8.45 0.70 -0.54
C MET A 171 -8.55 -0.84 -0.43
N TYR A 172 -7.95 -1.46 0.60
CA TYR A 172 -8.13 -2.89 0.88
C TYR A 172 -9.56 -3.20 1.30
N ASN A 173 -10.13 -2.38 2.19
CA ASN A 173 -11.49 -2.57 2.70
C ASN A 173 -12.57 -2.30 1.64
N ALA A 174 -12.26 -1.50 0.64
CA ALA A 174 -13.17 -1.20 -0.46
C ALA A 174 -13.39 -2.37 -1.45
N HIS A 175 -12.60 -3.45 -1.34
CA HIS A 175 -12.70 -4.64 -2.20
C HIS A 175 -12.84 -4.33 -3.70
N LEU A 176 -12.03 -3.38 -4.19
CA LEU A 176 -12.05 -2.95 -5.57
C LEU A 176 -11.56 -4.07 -6.50
N THR A 177 -12.14 -4.12 -7.69
CA THR A 177 -11.72 -5.04 -8.75
C THR A 177 -10.36 -4.64 -9.30
N LYS A 178 -9.61 -5.64 -9.75
CA LYS A 178 -8.31 -5.48 -10.41
C LYS A 178 -8.34 -6.16 -11.76
N ASP A 179 -7.72 -5.54 -12.75
CA ASP A 179 -7.64 -6.07 -14.10
C ASP A 179 -6.23 -6.55 -14.39
N TYR A 180 -6.17 -7.71 -15.01
CA TYR A 180 -4.92 -8.34 -15.41
C TYR A 180 -4.97 -8.73 -16.88
N THR A 181 -3.85 -8.57 -17.58
CA THR A 181 -3.58 -9.31 -18.81
C THR A 181 -2.71 -10.51 -18.48
N VAL A 182 -3.15 -11.68 -18.89
CA VAL A 182 -2.50 -12.96 -18.62
C VAL A 182 -2.22 -13.64 -19.94
N ARG A 183 -0.94 -13.90 -20.24
CA ARG A 183 -0.53 -14.62 -21.44
C ARG A 183 -0.32 -16.09 -21.10
N GLY A 184 -0.96 -16.97 -21.85
CA GLY A 184 -0.84 -18.41 -21.76
C GLY A 184 -0.19 -19.03 -23.00
N LEU A 185 0.48 -20.15 -22.79
CA LEU A 185 1.06 -21.01 -23.84
C LEU A 185 0.49 -22.41 -23.72
N LEU A 186 -0.12 -22.90 -24.81
CA LEU A 186 -0.66 -24.25 -24.91
C LEU A 186 0.46 -25.30 -25.14
N GLY A 187 0.19 -26.53 -24.75
CA GLY A 187 1.03 -27.68 -25.05
C GLY A 187 2.12 -27.98 -24.03
N LYS A 188 2.21 -27.23 -22.93
CA LYS A 188 3.17 -27.48 -21.85
C LYS A 188 2.47 -27.44 -20.49
N ALA A 189 2.94 -28.26 -19.54
CA ALA A 189 2.62 -28.13 -18.12
C ALA A 189 3.91 -28.09 -17.30
N THR A 190 3.96 -27.22 -16.30
CA THR A 190 5.08 -27.05 -15.37
C THR A 190 4.59 -27.15 -13.93
N ASP A 191 5.48 -27.44 -13.00
CA ASP A 191 5.19 -27.63 -11.57
C ASP A 191 4.72 -26.37 -10.86
N ASP A 192 5.14 -25.20 -11.34
CA ASP A 192 4.78 -23.88 -10.78
C ASP A 192 3.81 -23.07 -11.66
N PHE A 193 3.32 -23.65 -12.75
CA PHE A 193 2.45 -23.04 -13.76
C PHE A 193 3.08 -21.87 -14.53
N CYS A 194 4.41 -21.66 -14.39
CA CYS A 194 5.17 -20.65 -15.13
C CYS A 194 5.90 -21.30 -16.32
N GLU A 195 6.17 -20.52 -17.34
CA GLU A 195 6.91 -20.98 -18.51
C GLU A 195 8.34 -21.47 -18.16
N ASP A 196 8.98 -20.81 -17.17
CA ASP A 196 10.34 -21.11 -16.71
C ASP A 196 10.40 -22.27 -15.69
N GLY A 197 9.24 -22.81 -15.29
CA GLY A 197 9.13 -23.91 -14.33
C GLY A 197 9.65 -25.24 -14.88
N ARG A 198 9.82 -26.22 -14.00
CA ARG A 198 10.20 -27.57 -14.40
C ARG A 198 9.10 -28.21 -15.23
N LEU A 199 9.45 -28.65 -16.43
CA LEU A 199 8.50 -29.30 -17.33
C LEU A 199 8.01 -30.63 -16.71
N VAL A 200 6.68 -30.76 -16.63
CA VAL A 200 5.99 -31.98 -16.16
C VAL A 200 5.44 -32.78 -17.33
N GLU A 201 4.77 -32.11 -18.28
CA GLU A 201 4.09 -32.75 -19.39
C GLU A 201 4.10 -31.88 -20.65
N LYS A 202 4.07 -32.55 -21.82
CA LYS A 202 3.81 -31.92 -23.13
C LYS A 202 2.61 -32.57 -23.77
N THR A 203 1.75 -31.78 -24.38
CA THR A 203 0.53 -32.22 -25.06
C THR A 203 0.38 -31.54 -26.41
N THR A 204 -0.46 -32.09 -27.26
CA THR A 204 -0.88 -31.44 -28.53
C THR A 204 -2.01 -30.45 -28.26
N TYR A 205 -2.17 -29.45 -29.12
CA TYR A 205 -3.17 -28.41 -28.99
C TYR A 205 -3.89 -28.09 -30.33
N ASP A 206 -3.69 -28.91 -31.37
CA ASP A 206 -4.25 -28.66 -32.73
C ASP A 206 -5.78 -28.63 -32.75
N HIS A 207 -6.42 -29.29 -31.78
CA HIS A 207 -7.87 -29.36 -31.63
C HIS A 207 -8.47 -28.16 -30.91
N VAL A 208 -7.64 -27.23 -30.40
CA VAL A 208 -8.08 -26.06 -29.65
C VAL A 208 -8.43 -24.94 -30.61
N THR A 209 -9.68 -24.46 -30.54
CA THR A 209 -10.16 -23.34 -31.32
C THR A 209 -10.56 -22.16 -30.43
N ARG A 210 -10.60 -20.97 -31.00
CA ARG A 210 -11.04 -19.76 -30.32
C ARG A 210 -12.43 -19.92 -29.69
N GLU A 211 -13.36 -20.52 -30.40
CA GLU A 211 -14.74 -20.73 -29.95
C GLU A 211 -14.82 -21.66 -28.72
N LYS A 212 -13.99 -22.72 -28.71
CA LYS A 212 -13.91 -23.62 -27.54
C LYS A 212 -13.37 -22.86 -26.32
N LEU A 213 -12.34 -22.04 -26.50
CA LEU A 213 -11.78 -21.21 -25.43
C LEU A 213 -12.85 -20.25 -24.91
N ASP A 214 -13.50 -19.46 -25.78
CA ASP A 214 -14.52 -18.48 -25.36
C ASP A 214 -15.69 -19.13 -24.60
N ARG A 215 -16.09 -20.35 -24.98
CA ARG A 215 -17.11 -21.14 -24.27
C ARG A 215 -16.66 -21.49 -22.84
N ILE A 216 -15.43 -21.93 -22.67
CA ILE A 216 -14.88 -22.26 -21.34
C ILE A 216 -14.77 -21.01 -20.48
N LEU A 217 -14.30 -19.89 -21.06
CA LEU A 217 -14.23 -18.60 -20.33
C LEU A 217 -15.62 -18.15 -19.85
N ALA A 218 -16.65 -18.30 -20.68
CA ALA A 218 -18.04 -17.99 -20.30
C ALA A 218 -18.55 -18.86 -19.15
N LEU A 219 -18.23 -20.17 -19.15
CA LEU A 219 -18.58 -21.08 -18.06
C LEU A 219 -17.87 -20.70 -16.74
N ILE A 220 -16.58 -20.39 -16.81
CA ILE A 220 -15.80 -19.91 -15.65
C ILE A 220 -16.42 -18.63 -15.10
N GLN A 221 -16.67 -17.64 -15.95
CA GLN A 221 -17.29 -16.38 -15.53
C GLN A 221 -18.65 -16.59 -14.87
N GLY A 222 -19.53 -17.42 -15.45
CA GLY A 222 -20.85 -17.71 -14.89
C GLY A 222 -20.79 -18.38 -13.52
N SER A 223 -19.83 -19.31 -13.32
CA SER A 223 -19.63 -19.97 -12.03
C SER A 223 -19.13 -18.99 -10.95
N HIS A 224 -18.22 -18.09 -11.30
CA HIS A 224 -17.71 -17.07 -10.39
C HIS A 224 -18.73 -15.98 -10.07
N GLN A 225 -19.61 -15.62 -11.01
CA GLN A 225 -20.73 -14.70 -10.76
C GLN A 225 -21.71 -15.29 -9.73
N LYS A 226 -22.07 -16.58 -9.85
CA LYS A 226 -22.87 -17.28 -8.84
C LYS A 226 -22.16 -17.30 -7.48
N ALA A 227 -20.87 -17.56 -7.47
CA ALA A 227 -20.07 -17.55 -6.26
C ALA A 227 -19.99 -16.15 -5.63
N LEU A 228 -19.91 -15.08 -6.42
CA LEU A 228 -19.90 -13.69 -5.93
C LEU A 228 -21.19 -13.42 -5.12
N VAL A 229 -22.34 -13.78 -5.66
CA VAL A 229 -23.63 -13.62 -4.97
C VAL A 229 -23.66 -14.43 -3.67
N LEU A 230 -23.21 -15.68 -3.70
CA LEU A 230 -23.14 -16.53 -2.52
C LEU A 230 -22.24 -15.95 -1.42
N TYR A 231 -21.06 -15.43 -1.80
CA TYR A 231 -20.12 -14.85 -0.86
C TYR A 231 -20.43 -13.41 -0.45
N SER A 232 -21.39 -12.74 -1.09
CA SER A 232 -21.86 -11.42 -0.66
C SER A 232 -22.82 -11.49 0.53
N ASN A 233 -23.36 -12.67 0.82
CA ASN A 233 -24.34 -12.91 1.89
C ASN A 233 -25.58 -11.98 1.79
N LEU A 234 -25.99 -11.66 0.55
CA LEU A 234 -27.15 -10.83 0.26
C LEU A 234 -28.39 -11.71 0.10
N ASP A 235 -29.49 -11.25 0.66
CA ASP A 235 -30.80 -11.82 0.36
C ASP A 235 -31.28 -11.32 -1.02
N LEU A 236 -31.30 -12.20 -2.00
CA LEU A 236 -31.66 -11.88 -3.40
C LEU A 236 -33.12 -11.44 -3.58
N GLN A 237 -33.97 -11.60 -2.58
CA GLN A 237 -35.40 -11.22 -2.64
C GLN A 237 -35.61 -9.75 -2.25
N THR A 238 -34.57 -9.04 -1.82
CA THR A 238 -34.66 -7.65 -1.37
C THR A 238 -34.44 -6.65 -2.50
N GLN A 239 -35.11 -5.51 -2.41
CA GLN A 239 -34.89 -4.38 -3.32
C GLN A 239 -33.45 -3.86 -3.22
N GLU A 240 -32.85 -3.88 -2.03
CA GLU A 240 -31.47 -3.49 -1.78
C GLU A 240 -30.47 -4.31 -2.59
N ALA A 241 -30.66 -5.64 -2.65
CA ALA A 241 -29.80 -6.50 -3.45
C ALA A 241 -29.88 -6.15 -4.95
N TYR A 242 -31.07 -5.82 -5.43
CA TYR A 242 -31.26 -5.37 -6.81
C TYR A 242 -30.52 -4.06 -7.09
N GLU A 243 -30.66 -3.06 -6.23
CA GLU A 243 -29.98 -1.77 -6.37
C GLU A 243 -28.47 -1.89 -6.31
N MET A 244 -27.95 -2.73 -5.40
CA MET A 244 -26.51 -3.04 -5.35
C MET A 244 -26.03 -3.77 -6.60
N ALA A 245 -26.84 -4.62 -7.19
CA ALA A 245 -26.51 -5.30 -8.45
C ALA A 245 -26.44 -4.30 -9.62
N VAL A 246 -27.44 -3.43 -9.75
CA VAL A 246 -27.48 -2.40 -10.81
C VAL A 246 -26.34 -1.41 -10.68
N THR A 247 -26.00 -0.99 -9.46
CA THR A 247 -24.90 -0.05 -9.21
C THR A 247 -23.50 -0.71 -9.24
N GLY A 248 -23.43 -2.04 -9.35
CA GLY A 248 -22.18 -2.79 -9.34
C GLY A 248 -21.47 -2.76 -7.98
N LEU A 249 -22.19 -2.55 -6.90
CA LEU A 249 -21.66 -2.45 -5.53
C LEU A 249 -21.66 -3.79 -4.77
N ILE A 250 -22.10 -4.89 -5.41
CA ILE A 250 -21.99 -6.21 -4.77
C ILE A 250 -20.52 -6.52 -4.51
N ARG A 251 -20.20 -6.74 -3.24
CA ARG A 251 -18.85 -7.06 -2.78
C ARG A 251 -18.86 -8.36 -1.97
N PRO A 252 -17.87 -9.23 -2.14
CA PRO A 252 -17.75 -10.43 -1.34
C PRO A 252 -17.24 -10.08 0.06
N MET A 253 -17.51 -10.98 1.03
CA MET A 253 -16.92 -10.88 2.37
C MET A 253 -15.38 -10.93 2.33
N ASN A 254 -14.72 -10.34 3.34
CA ASN A 254 -13.27 -10.25 3.46
C ASN A 254 -12.49 -11.56 3.28
N LYS A 255 -13.09 -12.71 3.62
CA LYS A 255 -12.46 -14.03 3.56
C LYS A 255 -12.94 -14.87 2.36
N SER A 256 -13.53 -14.26 1.34
CA SER A 256 -13.91 -15.00 0.14
C SER A 256 -12.69 -15.47 -0.65
N PRO A 257 -12.81 -16.57 -1.41
CA PRO A 257 -11.78 -16.99 -2.37
C PRO A 257 -11.64 -15.95 -3.51
N MET A 258 -10.68 -16.17 -4.40
CA MET A 258 -10.57 -15.40 -5.64
C MET A 258 -11.88 -15.47 -6.43
N LEU A 259 -12.40 -14.33 -6.83
CA LEU A 259 -13.60 -14.20 -7.65
C LEU A 259 -13.27 -13.48 -8.95
N ILE A 260 -13.70 -14.05 -10.06
CA ILE A 260 -13.55 -13.50 -11.39
C ILE A 260 -14.87 -12.83 -11.76
N THR A 261 -14.86 -11.51 -11.96
CA THR A 261 -16.02 -10.72 -12.36
C THR A 261 -16.14 -10.60 -13.87
N GLY A 262 -15.02 -10.71 -14.58
CA GLY A 262 -14.97 -10.69 -16.02
C GLY A 262 -13.75 -11.44 -16.55
N ILE A 263 -13.90 -12.19 -17.63
CA ILE A 263 -12.79 -12.85 -18.31
C ILE A 263 -13.10 -12.87 -19.81
N ARG A 264 -12.12 -12.48 -20.62
CA ARG A 264 -12.25 -12.53 -22.09
C ARG A 264 -10.91 -12.81 -22.75
N CYS A 265 -10.96 -13.42 -23.93
CA CYS A 265 -9.77 -13.62 -24.73
C CYS A 265 -9.56 -12.40 -25.65
N LEU A 266 -8.44 -11.70 -25.48
CA LEU A 266 -8.05 -10.57 -26.30
C LEU A 266 -7.39 -11.02 -27.62
N HIS A 267 -6.54 -12.03 -27.55
CA HIS A 267 -5.80 -12.56 -28.69
C HIS A 267 -5.67 -14.06 -28.60
N PHE A 268 -5.81 -14.75 -29.74
CA PHE A 268 -5.67 -16.19 -29.85
C PHE A 268 -4.90 -16.53 -31.12
N ALA A 269 -3.68 -17.03 -30.97
CA ALA A 269 -2.80 -17.49 -32.03
C ALA A 269 -1.98 -18.68 -31.48
N PRO A 270 -2.51 -19.91 -31.57
CA PRO A 270 -1.84 -21.06 -30.99
C PRO A 270 -0.35 -21.16 -31.38
N PRO A 271 0.55 -21.45 -30.44
CA PRO A 271 0.29 -21.86 -29.05
C PRO A 271 -0.07 -20.74 -28.07
N GLU A 272 0.01 -19.46 -28.45
CA GLU A 272 -0.21 -18.34 -27.58
C GLU A 272 -1.68 -17.91 -27.51
N PHE A 273 -2.10 -17.51 -26.32
CA PHE A 273 -3.35 -16.78 -26.09
C PHE A 273 -3.19 -15.71 -25.01
N LEU A 274 -3.93 -14.63 -25.14
CA LEU A 274 -3.92 -13.51 -24.21
C LEU A 274 -5.32 -13.30 -23.64
N LEU A 275 -5.41 -13.38 -22.31
CA LEU A 275 -6.65 -13.17 -21.58
C LEU A 275 -6.61 -11.82 -20.88
N GLU A 276 -7.76 -11.17 -20.80
CA GLU A 276 -8.04 -10.12 -19.84
C GLU A 276 -8.90 -10.71 -18.72
N VAL A 277 -8.48 -10.54 -17.48
CA VAL A 277 -9.13 -11.09 -16.29
C VAL A 277 -9.39 -9.97 -15.31
N GLN A 278 -10.66 -9.73 -15.00
CA GLN A 278 -11.08 -8.84 -13.92
C GLN A 278 -11.45 -9.69 -12.70
N CYS A 279 -10.81 -9.42 -11.58
CA CYS A 279 -10.97 -10.25 -10.38
C CYS A 279 -10.81 -9.47 -9.07
N MET A 280 -11.21 -10.14 -7.99
CA MET A 280 -11.05 -9.70 -6.58
C MET A 280 -10.44 -10.82 -5.76
N HIS A 281 -9.73 -10.46 -4.66
CA HIS A 281 -9.10 -11.38 -3.71
C HIS A 281 -8.12 -12.38 -4.36
N GLU A 282 -7.53 -11.98 -5.45
CA GLU A 282 -6.61 -12.82 -6.24
C GLU A 282 -5.18 -12.79 -5.70
N THR A 283 -4.45 -13.85 -6.03
CA THR A 283 -2.99 -13.92 -6.00
C THR A 283 -2.46 -14.23 -7.39
N GLN A 284 -1.25 -13.77 -7.74
CA GLN A 284 -0.68 -14.05 -9.06
C GLN A 284 -0.47 -15.56 -9.30
N LYS A 285 -0.26 -16.34 -8.23
CA LYS A 285 -0.19 -17.80 -8.31
C LYS A 285 -1.53 -18.40 -8.75
N GLN A 286 -2.65 -17.89 -8.25
CA GLN A 286 -3.99 -18.34 -8.67
C GLN A 286 -4.28 -18.00 -10.13
N LEU A 287 -3.82 -16.84 -10.62
CA LEU A 287 -3.97 -16.48 -12.04
C LEU A 287 -3.16 -17.41 -12.95
N ARG A 288 -1.96 -17.82 -12.53
CA ARG A 288 -1.16 -18.82 -13.26
C ARG A 288 -1.84 -20.19 -13.26
N ARG A 289 -2.37 -20.59 -12.11
CA ARG A 289 -3.12 -21.82 -11.99
C ARG A 289 -4.39 -21.81 -12.86
N LEU A 290 -5.09 -20.68 -12.93
CA LEU A 290 -6.26 -20.50 -13.81
C LEU A 290 -5.91 -20.81 -15.28
N VAL A 291 -4.75 -20.34 -15.77
CA VAL A 291 -4.28 -20.64 -17.13
C VAL A 291 -4.12 -22.15 -17.34
N HIS A 292 -3.54 -22.83 -16.37
CA HIS A 292 -3.38 -24.28 -16.40
C HIS A 292 -4.73 -25.00 -16.40
N GLU A 293 -5.65 -24.61 -15.54
CA GLU A 293 -7.01 -25.16 -15.45
C GLU A 293 -7.78 -24.97 -16.77
N ILE A 294 -7.67 -23.80 -17.40
CA ILE A 294 -8.22 -23.56 -18.74
C ILE A 294 -7.64 -24.54 -19.77
N GLY A 295 -6.33 -24.81 -19.71
CA GLY A 295 -5.69 -25.80 -20.56
C GLY A 295 -6.28 -27.20 -20.38
N LEU A 296 -6.50 -27.63 -19.13
CA LEU A 296 -7.11 -28.94 -18.83
C LEU A 296 -8.55 -29.03 -19.34
N GLU A 297 -9.35 -27.98 -19.20
CA GLU A 297 -10.72 -27.94 -19.75
C GLU A 297 -10.75 -28.02 -21.28
N LEU A 298 -9.72 -27.45 -21.93
CA LEU A 298 -9.52 -27.56 -23.38
C LEU A 298 -8.98 -28.94 -23.82
N LYS A 299 -8.78 -29.90 -22.87
CA LYS A 299 -8.20 -31.23 -23.12
C LYS A 299 -6.76 -31.14 -23.65
N THR A 300 -6.02 -30.17 -23.16
CA THR A 300 -4.59 -29.97 -23.38
C THR A 300 -3.94 -29.47 -22.10
N THR A 301 -2.70 -29.02 -22.16
CA THR A 301 -2.04 -28.34 -21.05
C THR A 301 -1.72 -26.90 -21.41
N ALA A 302 -1.62 -26.02 -20.42
CA ALA A 302 -1.20 -24.65 -20.61
C ALA A 302 -0.35 -24.16 -19.44
N VAL A 303 0.58 -23.25 -19.73
CA VAL A 303 1.40 -22.54 -18.75
C VAL A 303 1.24 -21.04 -18.93
N CYS A 304 1.46 -20.32 -17.86
CA CYS A 304 1.43 -18.86 -17.88
C CYS A 304 2.83 -18.31 -18.19
N SER A 305 2.96 -17.53 -19.27
CA SER A 305 4.22 -16.86 -19.61
C SER A 305 4.30 -15.44 -19.02
N GLN A 306 3.17 -14.76 -18.85
CA GLN A 306 3.16 -13.39 -18.32
C GLN A 306 1.90 -13.09 -17.56
N VAL A 307 2.06 -12.43 -16.40
CA VAL A 307 0.98 -11.78 -15.64
C VAL A 307 1.29 -10.30 -15.53
N ARG A 308 0.39 -9.46 -16.02
CA ARG A 308 0.53 -8.00 -15.95
C ARG A 308 -0.74 -7.38 -15.39
N ARG A 309 -0.62 -6.68 -14.25
CA ARG A 309 -1.75 -5.93 -13.69
C ARG A 309 -1.90 -4.61 -14.43
N THR A 310 -3.01 -4.44 -15.13
CA THR A 310 -3.31 -3.24 -15.90
C THR A 310 -4.06 -2.19 -15.10
N ARG A 311 -4.85 -2.62 -14.09
CA ARG A 311 -5.58 -1.74 -13.19
C ARG A 311 -5.58 -2.29 -11.77
N ASP A 312 -5.49 -1.42 -10.78
CA ASP A 312 -5.65 -1.73 -9.35
C ASP A 312 -6.62 -0.73 -8.73
N GLY A 313 -7.89 -1.14 -8.57
CA GLY A 313 -8.97 -0.25 -8.21
C GLY A 313 -9.18 0.85 -9.25
N PHE A 314 -8.91 2.08 -8.88
CA PHE A 314 -9.02 3.27 -9.74
C PHE A 314 -7.69 3.71 -10.38
N PHE A 315 -6.58 3.05 -10.09
CA PHE A 315 -5.29 3.30 -10.74
C PHE A 315 -5.10 2.43 -11.97
N THR A 316 -4.77 3.05 -13.09
CA THR A 316 -4.50 2.41 -14.38
C THR A 316 -3.00 2.41 -14.72
N LEU A 317 -2.64 1.82 -15.86
CA LEU A 317 -1.26 1.88 -16.36
C LEU A 317 -0.83 3.30 -16.72
N ASP A 318 -1.76 4.17 -17.12
CA ASP A 318 -1.48 5.56 -17.50
C ASP A 318 -1.11 6.41 -16.27
N ASP A 319 -1.60 6.04 -15.08
CA ASP A 319 -1.24 6.67 -13.82
C ASP A 319 0.11 6.19 -13.27
N ALA A 320 0.65 5.09 -13.81
CA ALA A 320 1.78 4.40 -13.23
C ALA A 320 3.12 5.02 -13.66
N LEU A 321 3.81 5.67 -12.73
CA LEU A 321 5.14 6.25 -12.95
C LEU A 321 6.18 5.20 -13.37
N LEU A 322 6.87 5.45 -14.46
CA LEU A 322 7.99 4.63 -14.91
C LEU A 322 9.22 4.85 -14.03
N ARG A 323 10.19 3.94 -14.12
CA ARG A 323 11.42 4.00 -13.30
C ARG A 323 12.19 5.32 -13.43
N THR A 324 12.14 5.96 -14.60
CA THR A 324 12.75 7.26 -14.87
C THR A 324 12.07 8.43 -14.18
N GLN A 325 10.82 8.23 -13.74
CA GLN A 325 9.95 9.23 -13.11
C GLN A 325 9.83 9.02 -11.58
N TRP A 326 10.66 8.19 -10.95
CA TRP A 326 10.63 7.97 -9.50
C TRP A 326 11.41 9.03 -8.72
N ASP A 327 11.34 10.26 -9.15
CA ASP A 327 11.90 11.44 -8.50
C ASP A 327 10.87 12.14 -7.61
N LEU A 328 11.35 13.08 -6.78
CA LEU A 328 10.53 13.79 -5.81
C LEU A 328 9.37 14.56 -6.47
N HIS A 329 9.65 15.28 -7.55
CA HIS A 329 8.66 16.14 -8.20
C HIS A 329 7.59 15.33 -8.91
N SER A 330 7.97 14.38 -9.74
CA SER A 330 7.03 13.51 -10.46
C SER A 330 6.12 12.74 -9.51
N ILE A 331 6.63 12.29 -8.35
CA ILE A 331 5.81 11.61 -7.33
C ILE A 331 4.87 12.59 -6.64
N GLN A 332 5.30 13.82 -6.33
CA GLN A 332 4.43 14.86 -5.75
C GLN A 332 3.28 15.21 -6.70
N ASP A 333 3.59 15.40 -7.98
CA ASP A 333 2.60 15.72 -9.01
C ASP A 333 1.60 14.57 -9.19
N ALA A 334 2.08 13.33 -9.23
CA ALA A 334 1.22 12.14 -9.31
C ALA A 334 0.29 12.00 -8.09
N ILE A 335 0.79 12.25 -6.87
CA ILE A 335 -0.03 12.26 -5.65
C ILE A 335 -1.10 13.33 -5.73
N GLN A 336 -0.74 14.54 -6.15
CA GLN A 336 -1.67 15.67 -6.25
C GLN A 336 -2.73 15.43 -7.30
N ALA A 337 -2.37 14.89 -8.46
CA ALA A 337 -3.30 14.54 -9.52
C ALA A 337 -4.27 13.41 -9.13
N ALA A 338 -3.78 12.41 -8.37
CA ALA A 338 -4.59 11.29 -7.93
C ALA A 338 -5.53 11.64 -6.75
N ALA A 339 -5.19 12.61 -5.90
CA ALA A 339 -5.88 12.89 -4.65
C ALA A 339 -7.41 13.09 -4.78
N PRO A 340 -7.95 13.89 -5.71
CA PRO A 340 -9.40 14.10 -5.83
C PRO A 340 -10.12 12.80 -6.23
N ARG A 341 -9.55 12.03 -7.15
CA ARG A 341 -10.11 10.74 -7.60
C ARG A 341 -10.07 9.70 -6.48
N VAL A 342 -8.98 9.65 -5.72
CA VAL A 342 -8.84 8.75 -4.56
C VAL A 342 -9.92 9.06 -3.51
N ALA A 343 -10.13 10.34 -3.18
CA ALA A 343 -11.13 10.75 -2.21
C ALA A 343 -12.55 10.36 -2.67
N ALA A 344 -12.92 10.69 -3.91
CA ALA A 344 -14.25 10.41 -4.44
C ALA A 344 -14.55 8.89 -4.53
N GLU A 345 -13.60 8.10 -5.02
CA GLU A 345 -13.81 6.65 -5.20
C GLU A 345 -13.81 5.89 -3.86
N LEU A 346 -12.98 6.29 -2.90
CA LEU A 346 -12.99 5.70 -1.57
C LEU A 346 -14.27 6.08 -0.82
N GLU A 347 -14.71 7.33 -0.90
CA GLU A 347 -15.98 7.76 -0.30
C GLU A 347 -17.15 6.95 -0.87
N LYS A 348 -17.24 6.80 -2.19
CA LYS A 348 -18.26 5.99 -2.86
C LYS A 348 -18.22 4.52 -2.45
N SER A 349 -17.03 3.94 -2.30
CA SER A 349 -16.84 2.52 -2.03
C SER A 349 -17.01 2.15 -0.55
N LEU A 350 -16.73 3.07 0.36
CA LEU A 350 -16.77 2.84 1.81
C LEU A 350 -18.05 3.36 2.47
N ARG A 351 -18.87 4.15 1.79
CA ARG A 351 -20.19 4.51 2.32
C ARG A 351 -20.96 3.23 2.57
N PRO A 352 -21.40 2.96 3.83
CA PRO A 352 -22.43 1.97 4.04
C PRO A 352 -23.64 2.43 3.21
N TRP A 353 -24.26 1.51 2.49
CA TRP A 353 -25.49 1.79 1.75
C TRP A 353 -26.54 2.26 2.77
N LEU A 354 -26.70 3.55 2.91
CA LEU A 354 -27.82 4.19 3.56
C LEU A 354 -28.92 4.17 2.50
N GLY A 355 -29.98 3.38 2.74
CA GLY A 355 -31.18 3.38 1.90
C GLY A 355 -31.62 4.81 1.58
N PRO A 356 -32.49 5.02 0.58
CA PRO A 356 -32.89 6.34 0.16
C PRO A 356 -33.23 7.18 1.41
N GLU A 357 -32.52 8.28 1.58
CA GLU A 357 -32.76 9.21 2.69
C GLU A 357 -34.27 9.42 2.79
N GLN A 358 -34.85 9.03 3.89
CA GLN A 358 -36.17 9.54 4.26
C GLN A 358 -36.01 11.04 4.31
N LEU A 359 -36.46 11.71 3.27
CA LEU A 359 -36.67 13.16 3.28
C LEU A 359 -37.38 13.48 4.58
N PRO A 360 -36.90 14.44 5.40
CA PRO A 360 -37.58 14.83 6.62
C PRO A 360 -39.00 15.21 6.26
N GLY A 361 -39.92 14.34 6.63
CA GLY A 361 -41.33 14.49 6.35
C GLY A 361 -41.82 15.83 6.85
N SER A 362 -42.40 16.59 5.94
CA SER A 362 -43.26 17.73 6.22
C SER A 362 -44.12 17.45 7.46
N GLY A 363 -44.00 18.32 8.42
CA GLY A 363 -44.70 18.27 9.70
C GLY A 363 -46.17 17.94 9.54
N GLN A 364 -46.62 16.88 10.17
CA GLN A 364 -48.03 16.69 10.50
C GLN A 364 -48.30 17.37 11.83
N HIS A 365 -49.14 18.39 11.73
CA HIS A 365 -49.88 19.01 12.82
C HIS A 365 -50.39 17.96 13.81
N ARG A 366 -50.03 18.13 15.07
CA ARG A 366 -50.71 17.53 16.21
C ARG A 366 -51.92 18.41 16.52
N ASP A 367 -53.08 17.96 16.14
CA ASP A 367 -54.29 18.45 16.82
C ASP A 367 -54.62 17.48 17.97
N SER A 368 -54.63 18.07 19.12
CA SER A 368 -55.06 17.53 20.39
C SER A 368 -56.61 17.50 20.44
N GLU A 369 -57.21 16.34 20.72
CA GLU A 369 -58.46 16.29 21.47
C GLU A 369 -58.55 14.98 22.23
N GLY A 370 -58.94 15.09 23.48
CA GLY A 370 -58.94 14.10 24.52
C GLY A 370 -60.27 13.33 24.66
N PRO A 371 -60.53 12.71 25.79
CA PRO A 371 -61.03 11.34 25.89
C PRO A 371 -62.51 11.19 26.17
N SER A 372 -63.15 10.08 25.75
CA SER A 372 -64.44 9.67 26.38
C SER A 372 -64.68 8.15 26.28
N SER A 373 -64.62 7.55 27.41
CA SER A 373 -65.49 6.55 28.06
C SER A 373 -66.21 5.46 27.27
N ALA A 374 -65.95 4.23 27.71
CA ALA A 374 -66.86 3.19 28.23
C ALA A 374 -67.92 2.55 27.30
N LEU A 375 -67.89 1.24 27.20
CA LEU A 375 -68.84 0.28 27.74
C LEU A 375 -68.78 -1.10 27.04
N LYS A 376 -68.51 -2.08 27.85
CA LYS A 376 -69.18 -3.39 28.06
C LYS A 376 -70.10 -3.96 26.98
N GLY A 377 -69.92 -5.25 26.78
CA GLY A 377 -70.92 -6.22 26.34
C GLY A 377 -70.30 -7.36 25.53
N GLN A 378 -69.92 -8.44 26.09
CA GLN A 378 -70.57 -9.69 26.41
C GLN A 378 -71.09 -10.47 25.17
N ALA A 379 -70.48 -11.65 25.05
CA ALA A 379 -71.13 -12.97 24.90
C ALA A 379 -71.52 -13.43 23.48
N GLY A 380 -71.05 -14.62 23.16
CA GLY A 380 -71.97 -15.65 22.69
C GLY A 380 -71.62 -16.31 21.37
N GLY A 381 -71.19 -17.54 21.47
CA GLY A 381 -71.73 -18.72 20.82
C GLY A 381 -71.24 -19.00 19.43
N ALA A 382 -70.39 -19.95 19.24
CA ALA A 382 -70.69 -21.42 19.06
C ALA A 382 -71.12 -21.78 17.64
N VAL A 383 -70.38 -22.78 17.10
CA VAL A 383 -70.86 -23.93 16.26
C VAL A 383 -70.88 -23.72 14.74
N GLY A 384 -70.03 -24.46 14.06
CA GLY A 384 -70.40 -25.55 13.19
C GLY A 384 -70.10 -25.36 11.73
N GLY A 385 -69.31 -26.28 11.22
CA GLY A 385 -69.25 -26.58 9.83
C GLY A 385 -67.77 -26.80 9.35
#